data_0f6591102509f9ae4e29015075b95e85
#
_entry.id   0f6591102509f9ae4e29015075b95e85
#
_cell.length_a   1.000
_cell.length_b   1.000
_cell.length_c   1.000
_cell.angle_alpha   90.00
_cell.angle_beta   90.00
_cell.angle_gamma   90.00
#
_symmetry.space_group_name_H-M   'P 1'
#
loop_
_entity.id
_entity.type
_entity.pdbx_description
1 polymer ?
#
loop_
_entity_poly.entity_id
_entity_poly.type
_entity_poly.pdbx_seq_one_letter_code
_entity_poly.pdbx_strand_id
1 'polypeptide(L)'
;MKYIFVTGGVVSGLGKGITAASLGRLLKARGLKVAAQKLDPYINVDPGTMSPYQHGEVFVTEDGAETDLDLGHYERFIDEDLNQFSNLTTGRVYSNVIAKERRGEYLGKTVQTIPHITDEIKRFIYSVGEKTGADVVITEIGGTTGDMESQPFLEAIRQVGREAGQGNALYIHVTLVPYLRASGEHKSKPTQHSVKELQGFGISPDIIVLRCDEPITDRSVFKKIAGFCGVRPDCVIENVTLPSLYEAPLMLEAANFSGVVCRELGLRTPPPDLREWREMVERIRRQSRSVTIGLVGKYVQLHDAYLSVAEALRHAGYALDTRVNIRWIDSEGLTGGTISSQLDGLDGILVPGGFGSRGIEGMVLAAQYAREKQIPYLGICLGMQIAVMEFARHAAGLSQANSGEFDPACPQKVIDFMPGQNDEIDKGGTLRLGSYPCRVQSDSRLYQCYGEPLIYERHRHRYEFNNQYRAQLEMAGLRLSGQSPDGRLVEAVEITGHPFFVGVQFHPEFKSRPNRPHPLFRGFVAAAGSRKEQAK
;
A
#
# COMPACT_ATOMS: atom_id res chain seq x y z
N MET A 1 -1.42 -14.84 23.62
CA MET A 1 -1.01 -13.95 22.51
C MET A 1 0.51 -13.93 22.43
N LYS A 2 1.08 -13.99 21.24
CA LYS A 2 2.53 -13.95 21.00
C LYS A 2 2.90 -12.68 20.24
N TYR A 3 4.08 -12.12 20.50
CA TYR A 3 4.58 -10.90 19.88
C TYR A 3 5.84 -11.19 19.09
N ILE A 4 5.90 -10.72 17.85
CA ILE A 4 7.07 -10.81 16.98
C ILE A 4 7.47 -9.40 16.60
N PHE A 5 8.69 -9.00 16.94
CA PHE A 5 9.25 -7.70 16.60
C PHE A 5 10.25 -7.85 15.45
N VAL A 6 10.00 -7.13 14.35
CA VAL A 6 10.88 -7.12 13.19
C VAL A 6 11.64 -5.80 13.17
N THR A 7 12.93 -5.86 13.45
CA THR A 7 13.86 -4.73 13.41
C THR A 7 14.79 -4.86 12.21
N GLY A 8 15.47 -3.80 11.84
CA GLY A 8 16.46 -3.87 10.78
C GLY A 8 17.61 -2.89 10.97
N GLY A 9 18.72 -3.20 10.36
CA GLY A 9 19.91 -2.39 10.46
C GLY A 9 20.72 -2.34 9.17
N VAL A 10 21.76 -1.52 9.16
CA VAL A 10 22.69 -1.23 8.06
C VAL A 10 22.15 -0.15 7.11
N VAL A 11 20.99 -0.38 6.47
CA VAL A 11 20.37 0.57 5.52
C VAL A 11 18.85 0.51 5.59
N SER A 12 18.18 1.59 5.17
CA SER A 12 16.74 1.62 4.93
C SER A 12 16.38 0.83 3.67
N GLY A 13 15.10 0.49 3.48
CA GLY A 13 14.65 -0.24 2.29
C GLY A 13 15.14 -1.70 2.21
N LEU A 14 15.57 -2.29 3.33
CA LEU A 14 16.15 -3.63 3.39
C LEU A 14 15.11 -4.77 3.23
N GLY A 15 13.82 -4.43 3.14
CA GLY A 15 12.74 -5.43 2.99
C GLY A 15 12.24 -6.01 4.32
N LYS A 16 12.29 -5.23 5.41
CA LYS A 16 11.62 -5.59 6.69
C LYS A 16 10.15 -5.87 6.48
N GLY A 17 9.44 -4.96 5.78
CA GLY A 17 8.01 -5.08 5.49
C GLY A 17 7.66 -6.37 4.75
N ILE A 18 8.41 -6.70 3.71
CA ILE A 18 8.22 -7.96 2.95
C ILE A 18 8.52 -9.19 3.80
N THR A 19 9.54 -9.12 4.67
CA THR A 19 9.86 -10.21 5.61
C THR A 19 8.71 -10.41 6.61
N ALA A 20 8.19 -9.32 7.19
CA ALA A 20 7.07 -9.33 8.13
C ALA A 20 5.77 -9.84 7.45
N ALA A 21 5.46 -9.32 6.26
CA ALA A 21 4.31 -9.74 5.46
C ALA A 21 4.37 -11.22 5.07
N SER A 22 5.55 -11.68 4.63
CA SER A 22 5.78 -13.09 4.28
C SER A 22 5.61 -14.00 5.49
N LEU A 23 6.15 -13.61 6.65
CA LEU A 23 5.95 -14.35 7.89
C LEU A 23 4.48 -14.40 8.28
N GLY A 24 3.78 -13.26 8.18
CA GLY A 24 2.34 -13.20 8.42
C GLY A 24 1.56 -14.18 7.54
N ARG A 25 1.87 -14.24 6.25
CA ARG A 25 1.29 -15.23 5.32
C ARG A 25 1.58 -16.67 5.75
N LEU A 26 2.82 -16.96 6.12
CA LEU A 26 3.24 -18.31 6.53
C LEU A 26 2.55 -18.76 7.83
N LEU A 27 2.44 -17.87 8.82
CA LEU A 27 1.76 -18.17 10.08
C LEU A 27 0.23 -18.33 9.88
N LYS A 28 -0.38 -17.52 9.02
CA LYS A 28 -1.79 -17.71 8.61
C LYS A 28 -1.99 -19.04 7.92
N ALA A 29 -1.07 -19.46 7.04
CA ALA A 29 -1.12 -20.76 6.38
C ALA A 29 -0.95 -21.95 7.35
N ARG A 30 -0.43 -21.71 8.55
CA ARG A 30 -0.39 -22.68 9.67
C ARG A 30 -1.67 -22.68 10.52
N GLY A 31 -2.67 -21.88 10.16
CA GLY A 31 -3.95 -21.79 10.87
C GLY A 31 -3.97 -20.79 12.03
N LEU A 32 -2.96 -19.93 12.17
CA LEU A 32 -2.91 -18.89 13.20
C LEU A 32 -3.62 -17.63 12.73
N LYS A 33 -4.28 -16.94 13.66
CA LYS A 33 -4.81 -15.60 13.43
C LYS A 33 -3.71 -14.56 13.66
N VAL A 34 -3.35 -13.82 12.62
CA VAL A 34 -2.20 -12.91 12.61
C VAL A 34 -2.68 -11.47 12.48
N ALA A 35 -2.14 -10.57 13.31
CA ALA A 35 -2.25 -9.13 13.14
C ALA A 35 -0.88 -8.54 12.81
N ALA A 36 -0.84 -7.53 11.95
CA ALA A 36 0.37 -6.82 11.59
C ALA A 36 0.30 -5.34 12.00
N GLN A 37 1.44 -4.83 12.46
CA GLN A 37 1.62 -3.41 12.82
C GLN A 37 2.92 -2.87 12.30
N LYS A 38 2.95 -1.54 12.04
CA LYS A 38 4.15 -0.79 11.77
C LYS A 38 4.29 0.40 12.72
N LEU A 39 5.47 0.58 13.28
CA LEU A 39 5.84 1.74 14.11
C LEU A 39 6.83 2.60 13.33
N ASP A 40 6.41 3.80 12.92
CA ASP A 40 7.21 4.71 12.09
C ASP A 40 7.84 5.82 12.92
N PRO A 41 9.17 6.02 12.84
CA PRO A 41 9.89 6.93 13.72
C PRO A 41 9.77 8.42 13.35
N TYR A 42 9.10 8.79 12.25
CA TYR A 42 8.96 10.20 11.87
C TYR A 42 7.96 10.97 12.77
N ILE A 43 8.14 12.31 12.82
CA ILE A 43 7.37 13.21 13.70
C ILE A 43 6.00 13.60 13.12
N ASN A 44 5.70 13.28 11.88
CA ASN A 44 4.36 13.50 11.33
C ASN A 44 3.34 12.67 12.11
N VAL A 45 2.15 13.24 12.37
CA VAL A 45 1.07 12.53 13.09
C VAL A 45 0.57 11.34 12.26
N ASP A 46 0.48 11.53 10.95
CA ASP A 46 0.20 10.52 9.95
C ASP A 46 0.89 10.91 8.61
N PRO A 47 0.96 10.03 7.61
CA PRO A 47 1.57 10.34 6.33
C PRO A 47 0.67 11.16 5.39
N GLY A 48 -0.56 11.49 5.76
CA GLY A 48 -1.55 12.13 4.88
C GLY A 48 -1.13 13.46 4.28
N THR A 49 -0.26 14.22 4.97
CA THR A 49 0.29 15.51 4.51
C THR A 49 1.69 15.38 3.88
N MET A 50 2.26 14.19 3.83
CA MET A 50 3.61 13.98 3.30
C MET A 50 3.61 13.95 1.77
N SER A 51 4.73 14.39 1.18
CA SER A 51 4.91 14.33 -0.26
C SER A 51 5.08 12.89 -0.74
N PRO A 52 4.32 12.42 -1.74
CA PRO A 52 4.51 11.09 -2.32
C PRO A 52 5.91 10.87 -2.91
N TYR A 53 6.62 11.91 -3.29
CA TYR A 53 8.02 11.82 -3.75
C TYR A 53 9.02 11.46 -2.65
N GLN A 54 8.68 11.72 -1.39
CA GLN A 54 9.57 11.42 -0.26
C GLN A 54 9.18 10.13 0.46
N HIS A 55 7.89 9.80 0.47
CA HIS A 55 7.35 8.75 1.33
C HIS A 55 6.69 7.59 0.56
N GLY A 56 6.45 7.74 -0.74
CA GLY A 56 5.63 6.80 -1.50
C GLY A 56 4.12 7.08 -1.33
N GLU A 57 3.30 6.10 -1.64
CA GLU A 57 1.84 6.23 -1.51
C GLU A 57 1.40 6.32 -0.04
N VAL A 58 0.31 7.03 0.19
CA VAL A 58 -0.43 6.98 1.45
C VAL A 58 -1.49 5.88 1.32
N PHE A 59 -1.32 4.81 2.08
CA PHE A 59 -2.27 3.70 2.10
C PHE A 59 -3.40 3.99 3.08
N VAL A 60 -4.65 3.74 2.70
CA VAL A 60 -5.82 3.97 3.57
C VAL A 60 -6.44 2.65 3.99
N THR A 61 -6.61 2.47 5.30
CA THR A 61 -7.24 1.29 5.89
C THR A 61 -8.77 1.30 5.74
N GLU A 62 -9.41 0.18 6.05
CA GLU A 62 -10.88 0.05 5.97
C GLU A 62 -11.61 1.06 6.86
N ASP A 63 -11.07 1.35 8.03
CA ASP A 63 -11.62 2.32 9.00
C ASP A 63 -11.10 3.77 8.83
N GLY A 64 -10.38 4.06 7.73
CA GLY A 64 -10.02 5.41 7.32
C GLY A 64 -8.72 5.96 7.91
N ALA A 65 -7.85 5.14 8.45
CA ALA A 65 -6.51 5.61 8.82
C ALA A 65 -5.62 5.81 7.60
N GLU A 66 -4.98 6.97 7.49
CA GLU A 66 -3.89 7.24 6.55
C GLU A 66 -2.61 6.64 7.11
N THR A 67 -1.94 5.79 6.34
CA THR A 67 -0.85 4.94 6.82
C THR A 67 0.28 4.83 5.82
N ASP A 68 1.40 4.27 6.26
CA ASP A 68 2.54 3.93 5.42
C ASP A 68 2.21 2.85 4.37
N LEU A 69 2.91 2.85 3.25
CA LEU A 69 2.74 1.92 2.13
C LEU A 69 2.96 0.44 2.50
N ASP A 70 3.76 0.16 3.53
CA ASP A 70 4.01 -1.22 3.98
C ASP A 70 2.75 -1.92 4.47
N LEU A 71 1.74 -1.17 4.95
CA LEU A 71 0.45 -1.76 5.31
C LEU A 71 -0.23 -2.40 4.10
N GLY A 72 -0.05 -1.84 2.92
CA GLY A 72 -0.48 -2.46 1.66
C GLY A 72 0.21 -3.81 1.43
N HIS A 73 1.50 -3.94 1.74
CA HIS A 73 2.18 -5.24 1.67
C HIS A 73 1.59 -6.24 2.66
N TYR A 74 1.32 -5.81 3.92
CA TYR A 74 0.72 -6.71 4.90
C TYR A 74 -0.65 -7.21 4.44
N GLU A 75 -1.53 -6.33 3.97
CA GLU A 75 -2.84 -6.72 3.46
C GLU A 75 -2.75 -7.65 2.25
N ARG A 76 -1.84 -7.38 1.30
CA ARG A 76 -1.65 -8.22 0.11
C ARG A 76 -1.15 -9.62 0.41
N PHE A 77 -0.27 -9.78 1.41
CA PHE A 77 0.31 -11.08 1.76
C PHE A 77 -0.55 -11.85 2.75
N ILE A 78 -1.01 -11.18 3.81
CA ILE A 78 -1.80 -11.83 4.87
C ILE A 78 -3.24 -12.07 4.42
N ASP A 79 -3.75 -11.25 3.46
CA ASP A 79 -5.14 -11.26 2.99
C ASP A 79 -6.12 -11.03 4.15
N GLU A 80 -5.87 -9.93 4.89
CA GLU A 80 -6.71 -9.39 5.96
C GLU A 80 -6.74 -7.88 5.82
N ASP A 81 -7.90 -7.26 6.09
CA ASP A 81 -8.01 -5.81 6.13
C ASP A 81 -7.45 -5.27 7.45
N LEU A 82 -6.56 -4.29 7.35
CA LEU A 82 -5.96 -3.63 8.49
C LEU A 82 -6.79 -2.44 8.97
N ASN A 83 -6.44 -1.89 10.13
CA ASN A 83 -7.18 -0.83 10.79
C ASN A 83 -6.24 0.19 11.44
N GLN A 84 -6.81 1.23 12.06
CA GLN A 84 -6.07 2.31 12.72
C GLN A 84 -5.08 1.88 13.81
N PHE A 85 -5.19 0.64 14.32
CA PHE A 85 -4.24 0.08 15.28
C PHE A 85 -3.06 -0.62 14.60
N SER A 86 -3.00 -0.60 13.28
CA SER A 86 -1.92 -1.23 12.51
C SER A 86 -0.78 -0.28 12.17
N ASN A 87 -0.92 1.04 12.37
CA ASN A 87 0.16 2.00 12.14
C ASN A 87 0.24 3.06 13.26
N LEU A 88 1.43 3.28 13.79
CA LEU A 88 1.72 4.29 14.82
C LEU A 88 2.96 5.07 14.44
N THR A 89 2.86 6.40 14.45
CA THR A 89 3.99 7.31 14.23
C THR A 89 4.50 7.89 15.55
N THR A 90 5.74 8.33 15.58
CA THR A 90 6.27 9.09 16.72
C THR A 90 5.43 10.34 16.98
N GLY A 91 5.03 11.08 15.92
CA GLY A 91 4.18 12.28 16.07
C GLY A 91 2.86 11.98 16.76
N ARG A 92 2.19 10.88 16.41
CA ARG A 92 0.95 10.47 17.06
C ARG A 92 1.15 10.11 18.54
N VAL A 93 2.25 9.41 18.87
CA VAL A 93 2.59 9.10 20.27
C VAL A 93 2.77 10.38 21.09
N TYR A 94 3.61 11.30 20.62
CA TYR A 94 3.86 12.56 21.35
C TYR A 94 2.61 13.43 21.42
N SER A 95 1.83 13.56 20.35
CA SER A 95 0.56 14.29 20.35
C SER A 95 -0.40 13.75 21.41
N ASN A 96 -0.55 12.43 21.52
CA ASN A 96 -1.41 11.79 22.52
C ASN A 96 -0.91 12.06 23.94
N VAL A 97 0.39 11.93 24.19
CA VAL A 97 0.98 12.16 25.53
C VAL A 97 0.87 13.64 25.93
N ILE A 98 1.17 14.56 25.01
CA ILE A 98 1.01 16.01 25.27
C ILE A 98 -0.45 16.37 25.54
N ALA A 99 -1.38 15.83 24.75
CA ALA A 99 -2.81 16.05 24.97
C ALA A 99 -3.27 15.55 26.35
N LYS A 100 -2.80 14.38 26.80
CA LYS A 100 -3.06 13.86 28.17
C LYS A 100 -2.47 14.77 29.25
N GLU A 101 -1.24 15.25 29.04
CA GLU A 101 -0.59 16.19 29.98
C GLU A 101 -1.42 17.47 30.11
N ARG A 102 -1.83 18.07 28.98
CA ARG A 102 -2.65 19.29 28.98
C ARG A 102 -4.03 19.12 29.66
N ARG A 103 -4.58 17.91 29.64
CA ARG A 103 -5.81 17.59 30.39
C ARG A 103 -5.58 17.22 31.86
N GLY A 104 -4.32 17.23 32.33
CA GLY A 104 -3.96 16.93 33.73
C GLY A 104 -4.01 15.46 34.10
N GLU A 105 -4.05 14.54 33.14
CA GLU A 105 -4.16 13.09 33.39
C GLU A 105 -2.95 12.50 34.15
N TYR A 106 -1.81 13.17 34.12
CA TYR A 106 -0.61 12.76 34.85
C TYR A 106 -0.50 13.31 36.28
N LEU A 107 -1.53 14.02 36.76
CA LEU A 107 -1.66 14.47 38.16
C LEU A 107 -0.43 15.23 38.66
N GLY A 108 0.15 16.10 37.85
CA GLY A 108 1.32 16.94 38.20
C GLY A 108 2.67 16.20 38.16
N LYS A 109 2.73 14.95 37.70
CA LYS A 109 4.00 14.24 37.52
C LYS A 109 4.81 14.84 36.36
N THR A 110 6.13 14.79 36.45
CA THR A 110 7.01 15.08 35.32
C THR A 110 6.83 14.02 34.26
N VAL A 111 6.43 14.43 33.03
CA VAL A 111 6.25 13.54 31.89
C VAL A 111 7.61 13.30 31.22
N GLN A 112 8.00 12.04 31.04
CA GLN A 112 9.30 11.62 30.54
C GLN A 112 9.14 10.55 29.46
N THR A 113 10.19 10.30 28.68
CA THR A 113 10.18 9.23 27.67
C THR A 113 9.86 7.87 28.30
N ILE A 114 10.52 7.55 29.43
CA ILE A 114 10.19 6.40 30.26
C ILE A 114 9.59 6.94 31.56
N PRO A 115 8.37 6.55 31.94
CA PRO A 115 7.53 5.52 31.29
C PRO A 115 6.51 6.06 30.28
N HIS A 116 6.23 7.37 30.19
CA HIS A 116 5.00 7.89 29.59
C HIS A 116 4.92 7.68 28.07
N ILE A 117 6.02 7.92 27.33
CA ILE A 117 6.08 7.65 25.87
C ILE A 117 6.10 6.15 25.61
N THR A 118 6.93 5.40 26.35
CA THR A 118 7.00 3.93 26.18
C THR A 118 5.70 3.23 26.55
N ASP A 119 4.96 3.70 27.57
CA ASP A 119 3.66 3.13 27.94
C ASP A 119 2.60 3.41 26.85
N GLU A 120 2.62 4.59 26.20
CA GLU A 120 1.73 4.89 25.09
C GLU A 120 2.02 3.96 23.89
N ILE A 121 3.29 3.72 23.58
CA ILE A 121 3.70 2.79 22.52
C ILE A 121 3.28 1.35 22.85
N LYS A 122 3.55 0.89 24.08
CA LYS A 122 3.16 -0.47 24.53
C LYS A 122 1.66 -0.67 24.48
N ARG A 123 0.88 0.32 24.95
CA ARG A 123 -0.59 0.28 24.85
C ARG A 123 -1.06 0.08 23.42
N PHE A 124 -0.42 0.74 22.46
CA PHE A 124 -0.74 0.57 21.06
C PHE A 124 -0.37 -0.84 20.55
N ILE A 125 0.82 -1.36 20.92
CA ILE A 125 1.24 -2.72 20.55
C ILE A 125 0.24 -3.77 21.05
N TYR A 126 -0.25 -3.64 22.27
CA TYR A 126 -1.23 -4.57 22.83
C TYR A 126 -2.61 -4.44 22.18
N SER A 127 -3.01 -3.21 21.82
CA SER A 127 -4.37 -2.92 21.37
C SER A 127 -4.78 -3.65 20.09
N VAL A 128 -3.88 -3.85 19.13
CA VAL A 128 -4.22 -4.55 17.88
C VAL A 128 -4.57 -6.01 18.14
N GLY A 129 -3.80 -6.67 18.99
CA GLY A 129 -4.05 -8.06 19.35
C GLY A 129 -5.37 -8.24 20.12
N GLU A 130 -5.65 -7.33 21.06
CA GLU A 130 -6.91 -7.32 21.82
C GLU A 130 -8.13 -7.07 20.91
N LYS A 131 -8.02 -6.10 19.99
CA LYS A 131 -9.12 -5.73 19.07
C LYS A 131 -9.39 -6.79 18.01
N THR A 132 -8.36 -7.43 17.50
CA THR A 132 -8.49 -8.46 16.46
C THR A 132 -8.67 -9.86 17.02
N GLY A 133 -8.30 -10.11 18.27
CA GLY A 133 -8.24 -11.46 18.86
C GLY A 133 -7.17 -12.33 18.19
N ALA A 134 -6.04 -11.73 17.78
CA ALA A 134 -4.95 -12.42 17.11
C ALA A 134 -4.20 -13.38 18.06
N ASP A 135 -3.75 -14.51 17.52
CA ASP A 135 -2.83 -15.42 18.23
C ASP A 135 -1.42 -14.84 18.26
N VAL A 136 -1.04 -14.16 17.17
CA VAL A 136 0.27 -13.57 16.94
C VAL A 136 0.14 -12.14 16.41
N VAL A 137 0.89 -11.21 17.03
CA VAL A 137 1.05 -9.83 16.57
C VAL A 137 2.46 -9.67 16.02
N ILE A 138 2.58 -9.29 14.75
CA ILE A 138 3.85 -8.95 14.10
C ILE A 138 3.96 -7.44 14.05
N THR A 139 4.97 -6.89 14.73
CA THR A 139 5.22 -5.44 14.78
C THR A 139 6.55 -5.14 14.11
N GLU A 140 6.51 -4.43 12.99
CA GLU A 140 7.71 -3.92 12.31
C GLU A 140 8.13 -2.58 12.91
N ILE A 141 9.43 -2.42 13.19
CA ILE A 141 10.00 -1.15 13.62
C ILE A 141 10.60 -0.44 12.39
N GLY A 142 10.03 0.71 12.06
CA GLY A 142 10.53 1.57 11.00
C GLY A 142 11.91 2.14 11.30
N GLY A 143 12.57 2.65 10.26
CA GLY A 143 13.95 3.17 10.37
C GLY A 143 15.00 2.07 10.49
N THR A 144 16.19 2.47 10.89
CA THR A 144 17.37 1.63 11.04
C THR A 144 17.78 1.57 12.52
N THR A 145 18.17 0.39 12.99
CA THR A 145 18.71 0.26 14.37
C THR A 145 19.92 1.15 14.51
N GLY A 146 19.92 2.03 15.52
CA GLY A 146 20.92 3.09 15.71
C GLY A 146 20.38 4.49 15.40
N ASP A 147 19.30 4.62 14.62
CA ASP A 147 18.65 5.91 14.40
C ASP A 147 18.07 6.45 15.71
N MET A 148 18.33 7.73 15.99
CA MET A 148 17.88 8.40 17.22
C MET A 148 16.35 8.35 17.36
N GLU A 149 15.65 8.51 16.25
CA GLU A 149 14.19 8.55 16.19
C GLU A 149 13.54 7.22 16.55
N SER A 150 14.22 6.09 16.34
CA SER A 150 13.71 4.75 16.62
C SER A 150 13.88 4.33 18.09
N GLN A 151 14.68 5.03 18.88
CA GLN A 151 15.05 4.62 20.24
C GLN A 151 13.84 4.42 21.18
N PRO A 152 12.81 5.29 21.21
CA PRO A 152 11.63 5.04 22.05
C PRO A 152 10.87 3.77 21.69
N PHE A 153 10.82 3.42 20.41
CA PHE A 153 10.20 2.18 19.93
C PHE A 153 11.02 0.96 20.34
N LEU A 154 12.35 1.00 20.19
CA LEU A 154 13.24 -0.07 20.62
C LEU A 154 13.12 -0.31 22.14
N GLU A 155 13.09 0.76 22.94
CA GLU A 155 12.89 0.65 24.38
C GLU A 155 11.51 0.05 24.73
N ALA A 156 10.45 0.48 24.03
CA ALA A 156 9.11 -0.05 24.27
C ALA A 156 9.01 -1.55 23.95
N ILE A 157 9.55 -2.02 22.80
CA ILE A 157 9.51 -3.45 22.45
C ILE A 157 10.38 -4.29 23.40
N ARG A 158 11.49 -3.74 23.90
CA ARG A 158 12.30 -4.39 24.94
C ARG A 158 11.49 -4.60 26.23
N GLN A 159 10.69 -3.60 26.62
CA GLN A 159 9.80 -3.70 27.78
C GLN A 159 8.69 -4.72 27.53
N VAL A 160 8.02 -4.69 26.35
CA VAL A 160 6.99 -5.68 25.97
C VAL A 160 7.54 -7.10 26.07
N GLY A 161 8.76 -7.34 25.59
CA GLY A 161 9.36 -8.67 25.65
C GLY A 161 9.54 -9.19 27.10
N ARG A 162 9.83 -8.29 28.04
CA ARG A 162 9.90 -8.63 29.47
C ARG A 162 8.53 -8.84 30.10
N GLU A 163 7.58 -7.97 29.78
CA GLU A 163 6.21 -8.03 30.31
C GLU A 163 5.44 -9.25 29.79
N ALA A 164 5.60 -9.59 28.51
CA ALA A 164 4.98 -10.77 27.90
C ALA A 164 5.50 -12.10 28.50
N GLY A 165 6.71 -12.09 29.06
CA GLY A 165 7.37 -13.25 29.63
C GLY A 165 8.04 -14.16 28.61
N GLN A 166 8.89 -15.04 29.10
CA GLN A 166 9.73 -15.92 28.29
C GLN A 166 8.90 -16.78 27.32
N GLY A 167 9.30 -16.83 26.04
CA GLY A 167 8.64 -17.60 25.01
C GLY A 167 7.35 -16.95 24.45
N ASN A 168 7.02 -15.72 24.86
CA ASN A 168 5.86 -14.98 24.33
C ASN A 168 6.25 -13.77 23.46
N ALA A 169 7.53 -13.43 23.39
CA ALA A 169 8.08 -12.42 22.47
C ALA A 169 9.26 -13.00 21.70
N LEU A 170 9.41 -12.57 20.45
CA LEU A 170 10.47 -13.00 19.53
C LEU A 170 11.00 -11.77 18.77
N TYR A 171 12.34 -11.67 18.65
CA TYR A 171 13.00 -10.60 17.92
C TYR A 171 13.64 -11.12 16.64
N ILE A 172 13.17 -10.63 15.51
CA ILE A 172 13.73 -10.90 14.18
C ILE A 172 14.50 -9.68 13.74
N HIS A 173 15.77 -9.85 13.38
CA HIS A 173 16.61 -8.76 12.91
C HIS A 173 16.98 -8.96 11.45
N VAL A 174 16.55 -8.06 10.57
CA VAL A 174 16.84 -8.07 9.14
C VAL A 174 18.10 -7.26 8.89
N THR A 175 19.10 -7.87 8.26
CA THR A 175 20.41 -7.26 8.02
C THR A 175 20.89 -7.47 6.59
N LEU A 176 21.89 -6.70 6.17
CA LEU A 176 22.48 -6.78 4.85
C LEU A 176 23.76 -7.64 4.86
N VAL A 177 23.84 -8.57 3.92
CA VAL A 177 25.06 -9.31 3.59
C VAL A 177 25.46 -8.97 2.15
N PRO A 178 26.25 -7.90 1.93
CA PRO A 178 26.62 -7.49 0.60
C PRO A 178 27.60 -8.47 -0.04
N TYR A 179 27.45 -8.68 -1.35
CA TYR A 179 28.42 -9.36 -2.18
C TYR A 179 29.40 -8.35 -2.76
N LEU A 180 30.68 -8.47 -2.46
CA LEU A 180 31.72 -7.61 -3.00
C LEU A 180 32.32 -8.23 -4.26
N ARG A 181 31.92 -7.74 -5.42
CA ARG A 181 32.38 -8.27 -6.73
C ARG A 181 33.91 -8.26 -6.87
N ALA A 182 34.59 -7.26 -6.32
CA ALA A 182 36.05 -7.15 -6.40
C ALA A 182 36.79 -8.27 -5.66
N SER A 183 36.25 -8.78 -4.54
CA SER A 183 36.83 -9.87 -3.77
C SER A 183 36.11 -11.20 -3.97
N GLY A 184 35.00 -11.24 -4.71
CA GLY A 184 34.24 -12.46 -5.01
C GLY A 184 33.60 -13.11 -3.78
N GLU A 185 33.25 -12.34 -2.75
CA GLU A 185 32.76 -12.92 -1.48
C GLU A 185 31.66 -12.08 -0.82
N HIS A 186 30.82 -12.76 -0.03
CA HIS A 186 29.84 -12.14 0.85
C HIS A 186 30.49 -11.66 2.15
N LYS A 187 30.12 -10.46 2.61
CA LYS A 187 30.67 -9.86 3.83
C LYS A 187 29.69 -9.89 4.99
N SER A 188 30.05 -10.59 6.06
CA SER A 188 29.24 -10.71 7.28
C SER A 188 29.41 -9.55 8.28
N LYS A 189 30.38 -8.66 8.09
CA LYS A 189 30.68 -7.56 9.03
C LYS A 189 29.51 -6.60 9.22
N PRO A 190 28.76 -6.15 8.18
CA PRO A 190 27.62 -5.27 8.37
C PRO A 190 26.55 -5.88 9.29
N THR A 191 26.23 -7.16 9.11
CA THR A 191 25.34 -7.92 10.00
C THR A 191 25.83 -7.93 11.45
N GLN A 192 27.11 -8.23 11.68
CA GLN A 192 27.69 -8.28 13.02
C GLN A 192 27.60 -6.93 13.74
N HIS A 193 27.88 -5.83 13.04
CA HIS A 193 27.77 -4.48 13.60
C HIS A 193 26.32 -4.11 13.92
N SER A 194 25.41 -4.41 13.03
CA SER A 194 23.98 -4.12 13.22
C SER A 194 23.38 -4.89 14.41
N VAL A 195 23.73 -6.16 14.57
CA VAL A 195 23.29 -6.95 15.73
C VAL A 195 23.92 -6.41 17.03
N LYS A 196 25.19 -6.01 17.01
CA LYS A 196 25.85 -5.41 18.17
C LYS A 196 25.17 -4.10 18.59
N GLU A 197 24.74 -3.28 17.63
CA GLU A 197 23.98 -2.06 17.88
C GLU A 197 22.65 -2.38 18.58
N LEU A 198 21.88 -3.35 18.06
CA LEU A 198 20.62 -3.79 18.66
C LEU A 198 20.85 -4.32 20.10
N GLN A 199 21.91 -5.09 20.32
CA GLN A 199 22.29 -5.58 21.65
C GLN A 199 22.65 -4.44 22.59
N GLY A 200 23.18 -3.32 22.10
CA GLY A 200 23.44 -2.10 22.87
C GLY A 200 22.15 -1.52 23.48
N PHE A 201 21.00 -1.69 22.84
CA PHE A 201 19.68 -1.36 23.39
C PHE A 201 19.11 -2.43 24.34
N GLY A 202 19.87 -3.51 24.64
CA GLY A 202 19.42 -4.59 25.49
C GLY A 202 18.45 -5.58 24.82
N ILE A 203 18.45 -5.64 23.49
CA ILE A 203 17.67 -6.58 22.69
C ILE A 203 18.60 -7.54 21.98
N SER A 204 18.51 -8.83 22.30
CA SER A 204 19.20 -9.89 21.56
C SER A 204 18.24 -10.48 20.52
N PRO A 205 18.62 -10.54 19.24
CA PRO A 205 17.76 -11.17 18.25
C PRO A 205 17.70 -12.68 18.47
N ASP A 206 16.54 -13.28 18.24
CA ASP A 206 16.33 -14.72 18.22
C ASP A 206 16.58 -15.31 16.84
N ILE A 207 16.24 -14.52 15.81
CA ILE A 207 16.38 -14.89 14.38
C ILE A 207 17.02 -13.73 13.63
N ILE A 208 17.96 -14.06 12.75
CA ILE A 208 18.60 -13.09 11.84
C ILE A 208 18.21 -13.44 10.41
N VAL A 209 17.64 -12.45 9.69
CA VAL A 209 17.32 -12.57 8.27
C VAL A 209 18.38 -11.83 7.47
N LEU A 210 19.09 -12.56 6.62
CA LEU A 210 20.18 -12.06 5.79
C LEU A 210 19.67 -11.63 4.44
N ARG A 211 19.49 -10.33 4.25
CA ARG A 211 19.14 -9.78 2.94
C ARG A 211 20.40 -9.74 2.07
N CYS A 212 20.31 -10.32 0.89
CA CYS A 212 21.36 -10.35 -0.11
C CYS A 212 20.80 -10.27 -1.52
N ASP A 213 21.55 -9.73 -2.48
CA ASP A 213 21.11 -9.67 -3.88
C ASP A 213 21.40 -10.98 -4.61
N GLU A 214 22.47 -11.66 -4.23
CA GLU A 214 22.87 -12.95 -4.79
C GLU A 214 22.88 -14.02 -3.68
N PRO A 215 22.58 -15.30 -3.99
CA PRO A 215 22.61 -16.38 -3.01
C PRO A 215 23.99 -16.53 -2.34
N ILE A 216 24.00 -16.75 -1.03
CA ILE A 216 25.23 -16.98 -0.28
C ILE A 216 25.72 -18.41 -0.52
N THR A 217 26.74 -18.55 -1.35
CA THR A 217 27.30 -19.86 -1.73
C THR A 217 28.19 -20.47 -0.63
N ASP A 218 28.93 -19.64 0.11
CA ASP A 218 29.73 -20.09 1.23
C ASP A 218 28.89 -20.26 2.50
N ARG A 219 28.50 -21.49 2.78
CA ARG A 219 27.70 -21.84 3.97
C ARG A 219 28.41 -21.59 5.30
N SER A 220 29.74 -21.37 5.32
CA SER A 220 30.48 -20.99 6.52
C SER A 220 30.05 -19.61 7.05
N VAL A 221 29.55 -18.72 6.18
CA VAL A 221 29.04 -17.39 6.54
C VAL A 221 27.90 -17.50 7.55
N PHE A 222 26.99 -18.45 7.40
CA PHE A 222 25.85 -18.67 8.32
C PHE A 222 26.35 -19.05 9.73
N LYS A 223 27.30 -20.03 9.82
CA LYS A 223 27.88 -20.44 11.11
C LYS A 223 28.63 -19.29 11.76
N LYS A 224 29.39 -18.52 10.96
CA LYS A 224 30.11 -17.34 11.43
C LYS A 224 29.18 -16.28 12.02
N ILE A 225 28.10 -15.94 11.30
CA ILE A 225 27.10 -14.98 11.78
C ILE A 225 26.43 -15.52 13.05
N ALA A 226 25.98 -16.78 13.05
CA ALA A 226 25.36 -17.41 14.21
C ALA A 226 26.25 -17.30 15.47
N GLY A 227 27.53 -17.63 15.34
CA GLY A 227 28.49 -17.56 16.43
C GLY A 227 28.76 -16.14 16.94
N PHE A 228 28.89 -15.15 16.01
CA PHE A 228 29.12 -13.76 16.42
C PHE A 228 27.89 -13.09 17.03
N CYS A 229 26.70 -13.48 16.58
CA CYS A 229 25.44 -12.85 16.98
C CYS A 229 24.74 -13.58 18.13
N GLY A 230 25.28 -14.73 18.55
CA GLY A 230 24.74 -15.50 19.69
C GLY A 230 23.41 -16.20 19.40
N VAL A 231 23.14 -16.55 18.12
CA VAL A 231 21.94 -17.28 17.70
C VAL A 231 22.30 -18.69 17.23
N ARG A 232 21.31 -19.58 17.19
CA ARG A 232 21.53 -20.92 16.62
C ARG A 232 21.71 -20.83 15.11
N PRO A 233 22.51 -21.71 14.48
CA PRO A 233 22.74 -21.69 13.03
C PRO A 233 21.46 -21.79 12.19
N ASP A 234 20.45 -22.50 12.66
CA ASP A 234 19.16 -22.65 12.01
C ASP A 234 18.22 -21.44 12.20
N CYS A 235 18.61 -20.48 13.04
CA CYS A 235 17.96 -19.18 13.21
C CYS A 235 18.57 -18.08 12.31
N VAL A 236 19.49 -18.44 11.41
CA VAL A 236 20.04 -17.52 10.40
C VAL A 236 19.43 -17.87 9.05
N ILE A 237 18.53 -17.01 8.57
CA ILE A 237 17.67 -17.24 7.40
C ILE A 237 18.13 -16.35 6.25
N GLU A 238 18.32 -16.93 5.07
CA GLU A 238 18.66 -16.19 3.85
C GLU A 238 17.41 -15.60 3.20
N ASN A 239 17.53 -14.36 2.71
CA ASN A 239 16.47 -13.65 1.96
C ASN A 239 17.08 -12.99 0.73
N VAL A 240 16.99 -13.65 -0.42
CA VAL A 240 17.58 -13.22 -1.69
C VAL A 240 16.61 -12.33 -2.46
N THR A 241 17.13 -11.45 -3.33
CA THR A 241 16.30 -10.69 -4.28
C THR A 241 15.59 -11.65 -5.24
N LEU A 242 14.29 -11.47 -5.38
CA LEU A 242 13.42 -12.34 -6.20
C LEU A 242 12.80 -11.56 -7.36
N PRO A 243 12.49 -12.20 -8.49
CA PRO A 243 11.79 -11.58 -9.61
C PRO A 243 10.39 -11.08 -9.26
N SER A 244 9.69 -11.76 -8.35
CA SER A 244 8.41 -11.36 -7.79
C SER A 244 8.45 -11.40 -6.28
N LEU A 245 7.94 -10.36 -5.62
CA LEU A 245 7.83 -10.31 -4.15
C LEU A 245 6.98 -11.46 -3.60
N TYR A 246 6.00 -11.95 -4.37
CA TYR A 246 5.12 -13.06 -3.97
C TYR A 246 5.82 -14.42 -3.92
N GLU A 247 7.05 -14.53 -4.40
CA GLU A 247 7.88 -15.72 -4.21
C GLU A 247 8.53 -15.78 -2.82
N ALA A 248 8.62 -14.65 -2.10
CA ALA A 248 9.31 -14.55 -0.82
C ALA A 248 8.78 -15.52 0.26
N PRO A 249 7.46 -15.73 0.46
CA PRO A 249 6.97 -16.73 1.41
C PRO A 249 7.47 -18.14 1.10
N LEU A 250 7.52 -18.52 -0.18
CA LEU A 250 7.98 -19.86 -0.59
C LEU A 250 9.48 -20.03 -0.36
N MET A 251 10.28 -19.01 -0.67
CA MET A 251 11.72 -19.01 -0.44
C MET A 251 12.05 -19.09 1.05
N LEU A 252 11.42 -18.26 1.87
CA LEU A 252 11.64 -18.25 3.33
C LEU A 252 11.19 -19.56 3.97
N GLU A 253 10.09 -20.15 3.53
CA GLU A 253 9.65 -21.46 4.04
C GLU A 253 10.53 -22.62 3.58
N ALA A 254 11.18 -22.52 2.43
CA ALA A 254 12.21 -23.51 2.03
C ALA A 254 13.39 -23.54 3.02
N ALA A 255 13.64 -22.43 3.73
CA ALA A 255 14.58 -22.36 4.86
C ALA A 255 13.90 -22.69 6.21
N ASN A 256 12.67 -23.21 6.21
CA ASN A 256 11.89 -23.53 7.41
C ASN A 256 11.65 -22.32 8.35
N PHE A 257 11.52 -21.12 7.78
CA PHE A 257 11.43 -19.88 8.58
C PHE A 257 10.26 -19.90 9.57
N SER A 258 9.05 -20.24 9.12
CA SER A 258 7.89 -20.28 10.01
C SER A 258 7.97 -21.41 11.05
N GLY A 259 8.61 -22.53 10.70
CA GLY A 259 8.89 -23.62 11.65
C GLY A 259 9.84 -23.19 12.77
N VAL A 260 10.89 -22.44 12.42
CA VAL A 260 11.82 -21.86 13.39
C VAL A 260 11.08 -20.88 14.31
N VAL A 261 10.28 -19.96 13.76
CA VAL A 261 9.48 -19.01 14.55
C VAL A 261 8.51 -19.73 15.50
N CYS A 262 7.79 -20.74 15.02
CA CYS A 262 6.85 -21.51 15.87
C CYS A 262 7.59 -22.23 17.01
N ARG A 263 8.75 -22.79 16.74
CA ARG A 263 9.58 -23.45 17.75
C ARG A 263 10.02 -22.47 18.85
N GLU A 264 10.57 -21.30 18.46
CA GLU A 264 11.03 -20.29 19.42
C GLU A 264 9.91 -19.74 20.29
N LEU A 265 8.69 -19.61 19.74
CA LEU A 265 7.51 -19.16 20.46
C LEU A 265 6.73 -20.29 21.16
N GLY A 266 7.19 -21.54 21.04
CA GLY A 266 6.48 -22.70 21.60
C GLY A 266 5.08 -22.94 21.01
N LEU A 267 4.85 -22.50 19.76
CA LEU A 267 3.59 -22.69 19.04
C LEU A 267 3.53 -24.10 18.42
N ARG A 268 2.44 -24.80 18.68
CA ARG A 268 2.16 -26.13 18.10
C ARG A 268 1.16 -25.97 16.96
N THR A 269 1.66 -26.00 15.74
CA THR A 269 0.85 -25.81 14.52
C THR A 269 1.21 -26.88 13.49
N PRO A 270 0.31 -27.21 12.53
CA PRO A 270 0.66 -28.00 11.37
C PRO A 270 1.67 -27.24 10.48
N PRO A 271 2.33 -27.92 9.53
CA PRO A 271 3.06 -27.25 8.46
C PRO A 271 2.14 -26.28 7.68
N PRO A 272 2.67 -25.21 7.06
CA PRO A 272 1.84 -24.26 6.35
C PRO A 272 1.26 -24.86 5.07
N ASP A 273 -0.03 -24.67 4.85
CA ASP A 273 -0.65 -25.00 3.56
C ASP A 273 -0.42 -23.86 2.56
N LEU A 274 0.50 -24.10 1.63
CA LEU A 274 0.91 -23.12 0.62
C LEU A 274 0.53 -23.56 -0.81
N ARG A 275 -0.43 -24.48 -0.99
CA ARG A 275 -0.82 -24.98 -2.32
C ARG A 275 -1.33 -23.86 -3.21
N GLU A 276 -2.34 -23.11 -2.78
CA GLU A 276 -2.90 -21.98 -3.53
C GLU A 276 -1.86 -20.90 -3.81
N TRP A 277 -0.98 -20.63 -2.85
CA TRP A 277 0.08 -19.63 -3.02
C TRP A 277 1.11 -20.08 -4.07
N ARG A 278 1.48 -21.36 -4.10
CA ARG A 278 2.36 -21.92 -5.12
C ARG A 278 1.74 -21.86 -6.51
N GLU A 279 0.47 -22.24 -6.65
CA GLU A 279 -0.27 -22.15 -7.91
C GLU A 279 -0.34 -20.72 -8.42
N MET A 280 -0.55 -19.73 -7.52
CA MET A 280 -0.53 -18.33 -7.88
C MET A 280 0.86 -17.90 -8.38
N VAL A 281 1.93 -18.25 -7.68
CA VAL A 281 3.32 -17.94 -8.10
C VAL A 281 3.65 -18.61 -9.45
N GLU A 282 3.18 -19.83 -9.70
CA GLU A 282 3.35 -20.46 -10.99
C GLU A 282 2.61 -19.73 -12.11
N ARG A 283 1.39 -19.24 -11.86
CA ARG A 283 0.68 -18.37 -12.83
C ARG A 283 1.45 -17.09 -13.12
N ILE A 284 2.03 -16.44 -12.10
CA ILE A 284 2.88 -15.26 -12.28
C ILE A 284 4.04 -15.55 -13.24
N ARG A 285 4.67 -16.72 -13.13
CA ARG A 285 5.83 -17.10 -13.96
C ARG A 285 5.47 -17.47 -15.40
N ARG A 286 4.26 -17.97 -15.64
CA ARG A 286 3.85 -18.57 -16.92
C ARG A 286 3.05 -17.65 -17.85
N GLN A 287 2.86 -16.36 -17.50
CA GLN A 287 2.04 -15.43 -18.27
C GLN A 287 2.37 -15.45 -19.77
N SER A 288 1.39 -15.82 -20.59
CA SER A 288 1.56 -16.09 -22.02
C SER A 288 1.21 -14.89 -22.91
N ARG A 289 0.31 -13.99 -22.42
CA ARG A 289 -0.12 -12.79 -23.11
C ARG A 289 0.55 -11.55 -22.52
N SER A 290 0.44 -10.41 -23.19
CA SER A 290 0.89 -9.14 -22.62
C SER A 290 0.04 -7.97 -23.09
N VAL A 291 -0.12 -6.98 -22.22
CA VAL A 291 -0.70 -5.66 -22.52
C VAL A 291 0.21 -4.56 -22.02
N THR A 292 0.13 -3.37 -22.66
CA THR A 292 0.85 -2.19 -22.24
C THR A 292 -0.14 -1.14 -21.76
N ILE A 293 -0.09 -0.81 -20.48
CA ILE A 293 -0.94 0.19 -19.84
C ILE A 293 -0.13 1.46 -19.59
N GLY A 294 -0.61 2.59 -20.12
CA GLY A 294 -0.06 3.90 -19.80
C GLY A 294 -0.63 4.37 -18.44
N LEU A 295 0.24 4.49 -17.43
CA LEU A 295 -0.09 5.14 -16.17
C LEU A 295 0.32 6.61 -16.29
N VAL A 296 -0.70 7.47 -16.49
CA VAL A 296 -0.51 8.92 -16.69
C VAL A 296 -0.71 9.62 -15.34
N GLY A 297 0.38 10.05 -14.73
CA GLY A 297 0.35 10.58 -13.37
C GLY A 297 1.32 11.72 -13.11
N LYS A 298 1.21 12.31 -11.90
CA LYS A 298 2.07 13.42 -11.44
C LYS A 298 3.36 12.93 -10.77
N TYR A 299 3.34 11.71 -10.19
CA TYR A 299 4.41 11.21 -9.30
C TYR A 299 5.16 10.02 -9.92
N VAL A 300 5.20 9.94 -11.24
CA VAL A 300 5.72 8.79 -11.98
C VAL A 300 7.25 8.60 -11.87
N GLN A 301 7.97 9.59 -11.37
CA GLN A 301 9.42 9.48 -11.13
C GLN A 301 9.74 8.60 -9.91
N LEU A 302 8.83 8.48 -8.95
CA LEU A 302 8.91 7.55 -7.84
C LEU A 302 7.76 6.53 -7.96
N HIS A 303 8.06 5.32 -8.39
CA HIS A 303 7.06 4.28 -8.64
C HIS A 303 6.28 3.90 -7.38
N ASP A 304 6.89 4.02 -6.20
CA ASP A 304 6.24 3.74 -4.91
C ASP A 304 5.09 4.70 -4.60
N ALA A 305 5.03 5.87 -5.26
CA ALA A 305 3.88 6.78 -5.15
C ALA A 305 2.57 6.19 -5.70
N TYR A 306 2.65 5.17 -6.54
CA TYR A 306 1.52 4.45 -7.14
C TYR A 306 1.65 2.93 -6.98
N LEU A 307 2.27 2.50 -5.88
CA LEU A 307 2.58 1.09 -5.64
C LEU A 307 1.32 0.21 -5.70
N SER A 308 0.26 0.56 -4.97
CA SER A 308 -0.98 -0.22 -4.96
C SER A 308 -1.68 -0.25 -6.31
N VAL A 309 -1.62 0.82 -7.10
CA VAL A 309 -2.14 0.85 -8.48
C VAL A 309 -1.36 -0.12 -9.37
N ALA A 310 -0.03 -0.08 -9.31
CA ALA A 310 0.83 -0.97 -10.07
C ALA A 310 0.63 -2.43 -9.69
N GLU A 311 0.51 -2.73 -8.39
CA GLU A 311 0.22 -4.07 -7.91
C GLU A 311 -1.18 -4.55 -8.33
N ALA A 312 -2.21 -3.70 -8.24
CA ALA A 312 -3.57 -4.05 -8.66
C ALA A 312 -3.65 -4.39 -10.18
N LEU A 313 -2.91 -3.66 -11.01
CA LEU A 313 -2.76 -3.98 -12.44
C LEU A 313 -2.10 -5.34 -12.64
N ARG A 314 -1.01 -5.62 -11.91
CA ARG A 314 -0.31 -6.93 -11.96
C ARG A 314 -1.20 -8.06 -11.47
N HIS A 315 -1.93 -7.87 -10.35
CA HIS A 315 -2.88 -8.87 -9.82
C HIS A 315 -3.94 -9.24 -10.87
N ALA A 316 -4.52 -8.25 -11.54
CA ALA A 316 -5.45 -8.47 -12.65
C ALA A 316 -4.80 -9.29 -13.77
N GLY A 317 -3.56 -8.95 -14.10
CA GLY A 317 -2.77 -9.69 -15.08
C GLY A 317 -2.55 -11.15 -14.69
N TYR A 318 -2.26 -11.45 -13.42
CA TYR A 318 -2.08 -12.81 -12.92
C TYR A 318 -3.33 -13.66 -13.10
N ALA A 319 -4.51 -13.08 -12.84
CA ALA A 319 -5.78 -13.78 -13.00
C ALA A 319 -6.17 -14.00 -14.48
N LEU A 320 -5.65 -13.17 -15.40
CA LEU A 320 -5.98 -13.19 -16.82
C LEU A 320 -4.88 -13.81 -17.69
N ASP A 321 -3.87 -14.45 -17.10
CA ASP A 321 -2.70 -14.97 -17.81
C ASP A 321 -2.05 -13.93 -18.74
N THR A 322 -1.95 -12.69 -18.24
CA THR A 322 -1.54 -11.53 -19.05
C THR A 322 -0.47 -10.72 -18.29
N ARG A 323 0.72 -10.58 -18.87
CA ARG A 323 1.75 -9.69 -18.36
C ARG A 323 1.34 -8.24 -18.60
N VAL A 324 1.21 -7.45 -17.55
CA VAL A 324 0.93 -6.03 -17.64
C VAL A 324 2.26 -5.25 -17.62
N ASN A 325 2.59 -4.65 -18.76
CA ASN A 325 3.72 -3.72 -18.89
C ASN A 325 3.20 -2.32 -18.59
N ILE A 326 3.71 -1.68 -17.54
CA ILE A 326 3.32 -0.32 -17.16
C ILE A 326 4.28 0.66 -17.81
N ARG A 327 3.75 1.56 -18.69
CA ARG A 327 4.47 2.71 -19.19
C ARG A 327 4.14 3.90 -18.29
N TRP A 328 5.13 4.36 -17.54
CA TRP A 328 5.02 5.51 -16.66
C TRP A 328 5.11 6.79 -17.48
N ILE A 329 4.07 7.63 -17.45
CA ILE A 329 3.96 8.83 -18.29
C ILE A 329 3.73 10.03 -17.40
N ASP A 330 4.68 10.98 -17.44
CA ASP A 330 4.53 12.24 -16.71
C ASP A 330 3.49 13.12 -17.41
N SER A 331 2.43 13.43 -16.68
CA SER A 331 1.35 14.24 -17.20
C SER A 331 1.75 15.67 -17.55
N GLU A 332 2.81 16.21 -16.94
CA GLU A 332 3.32 17.55 -17.28
C GLU A 332 3.95 17.61 -18.70
N GLY A 333 4.50 16.49 -19.16
CA GLY A 333 5.06 16.36 -20.50
C GLY A 333 4.06 16.14 -21.63
N LEU A 334 2.76 15.93 -21.29
CA LEU A 334 1.71 15.72 -22.29
C LEU A 334 1.15 17.07 -22.78
N THR A 335 1.32 17.30 -24.08
CA THR A 335 0.79 18.46 -24.81
C THR A 335 0.11 18.00 -26.10
N GLY A 336 -0.62 18.88 -26.78
CA GLY A 336 -1.22 18.55 -28.08
C GLY A 336 -0.19 18.06 -29.13
N GLY A 337 1.07 18.49 -29.03
CA GLY A 337 2.14 18.05 -29.92
C GLY A 337 2.82 16.75 -29.54
N THR A 338 2.75 16.34 -28.25
CA THR A 338 3.46 15.13 -27.76
C THR A 338 2.53 13.96 -27.50
N ILE A 339 1.21 14.19 -27.46
CA ILE A 339 0.23 13.20 -27.01
C ILE A 339 0.26 11.90 -27.81
N SER A 340 0.23 11.99 -29.14
CA SER A 340 0.28 10.81 -29.99
C SER A 340 1.57 10.02 -29.80
N SER A 341 2.72 10.69 -29.79
CA SER A 341 4.00 10.00 -29.63
C SER A 341 4.16 9.30 -28.29
N GLN A 342 3.51 9.81 -27.25
CA GLN A 342 3.59 9.22 -25.90
C GLN A 342 2.50 8.17 -25.64
N LEU A 343 1.31 8.29 -26.24
CA LEU A 343 0.18 7.40 -25.97
C LEU A 343 -0.07 6.35 -27.05
N ASP A 344 0.52 6.48 -28.24
CA ASP A 344 0.39 5.49 -29.30
C ASP A 344 0.92 4.12 -28.85
N GLY A 345 0.21 3.08 -29.28
CA GLY A 345 0.55 1.69 -28.98
C GLY A 345 0.18 1.25 -27.54
N LEU A 346 -0.52 2.08 -26.76
CA LEU A 346 -1.08 1.67 -25.50
C LEU A 346 -2.35 0.84 -25.72
N ASP A 347 -2.47 -0.24 -24.93
CA ASP A 347 -3.66 -1.09 -24.90
C ASP A 347 -4.72 -0.54 -23.93
N GLY A 348 -4.32 0.27 -22.94
CA GLY A 348 -5.17 0.96 -21.98
C GLY A 348 -4.47 2.16 -21.35
N ILE A 349 -5.25 3.11 -20.82
CA ILE A 349 -4.77 4.32 -20.13
C ILE A 349 -5.39 4.36 -18.73
N LEU A 350 -4.55 4.51 -17.70
CA LEU A 350 -4.97 4.69 -16.33
C LEU A 350 -4.49 6.04 -15.81
N VAL A 351 -5.42 6.83 -15.24
CA VAL A 351 -5.11 8.08 -14.54
C VAL A 351 -5.38 7.86 -13.04
N PRO A 352 -4.33 7.84 -12.20
CA PRO A 352 -4.45 7.56 -10.78
C PRO A 352 -4.88 8.79 -9.97
N GLY A 353 -5.04 8.59 -8.65
CA GLY A 353 -5.26 9.65 -7.68
C GLY A 353 -4.10 10.66 -7.58
N GLY A 354 -4.39 11.81 -7.01
CA GLY A 354 -3.40 12.87 -6.77
C GLY A 354 -4.07 14.16 -6.29
N PHE A 355 -3.27 15.15 -5.86
CA PHE A 355 -3.73 16.45 -5.37
C PHE A 355 -3.00 17.60 -6.08
N GLY A 356 -3.64 18.78 -6.10
CA GLY A 356 -3.09 20.02 -6.64
C GLY A 356 -3.12 20.12 -8.16
N SER A 357 -2.81 21.30 -8.69
CA SER A 357 -3.04 21.70 -10.08
C SER A 357 -1.97 21.23 -11.10
N ARG A 358 -0.83 20.70 -10.65
CA ARG A 358 0.28 20.28 -11.50
C ARG A 358 -0.14 19.13 -12.46
N GLY A 359 0.16 19.24 -13.75
CA GLY A 359 -0.04 18.19 -14.76
C GLY A 359 -1.51 17.87 -15.10
N ILE A 360 -2.48 18.68 -14.67
CA ILE A 360 -3.91 18.43 -14.86
C ILE A 360 -4.28 18.43 -16.35
N GLU A 361 -3.85 19.43 -17.12
CA GLU A 361 -4.21 19.51 -18.53
C GLU A 361 -3.64 18.34 -19.36
N GLY A 362 -2.46 17.84 -19.01
CA GLY A 362 -1.96 16.62 -19.63
C GLY A 362 -2.78 15.38 -19.32
N MET A 363 -3.34 15.27 -18.10
CA MET A 363 -4.27 14.20 -17.76
C MET A 363 -5.62 14.35 -18.50
N VAL A 364 -6.13 15.57 -18.67
CA VAL A 364 -7.33 15.85 -19.47
C VAL A 364 -7.10 15.44 -20.93
N LEU A 365 -5.96 15.80 -21.52
CA LEU A 365 -5.60 15.36 -22.87
C LEU A 365 -5.50 13.83 -22.99
N ALA A 366 -4.97 13.15 -21.97
CA ALA A 366 -4.91 11.68 -21.97
C ALA A 366 -6.30 11.04 -21.91
N ALA A 367 -7.23 11.59 -21.11
CA ALA A 367 -8.61 11.15 -21.07
C ALA A 367 -9.35 11.40 -22.38
N GLN A 368 -9.14 12.57 -23.01
CA GLN A 368 -9.66 12.90 -24.35
C GLN A 368 -9.16 11.91 -25.39
N TYR A 369 -7.85 11.66 -25.40
CA TYR A 369 -7.23 10.71 -26.32
C TYR A 369 -7.82 9.30 -26.17
N ALA A 370 -8.01 8.86 -24.92
CA ALA A 370 -8.63 7.56 -24.61
C ALA A 370 -10.06 7.50 -25.15
N ARG A 371 -10.87 8.53 -24.91
CA ARG A 371 -12.27 8.60 -25.37
C ARG A 371 -12.36 8.59 -26.91
N GLU A 372 -11.61 9.45 -27.57
CA GLU A 372 -11.67 9.61 -29.03
C GLU A 372 -11.08 8.40 -29.79
N LYS A 373 -10.03 7.79 -29.27
CA LYS A 373 -9.38 6.62 -29.87
C LYS A 373 -9.94 5.27 -29.38
N GLN A 374 -11.02 5.30 -28.59
CA GLN A 374 -11.67 4.10 -28.04
C GLN A 374 -10.66 3.18 -27.30
N ILE A 375 -9.71 3.80 -26.56
CA ILE A 375 -8.74 3.09 -25.75
C ILE A 375 -9.34 2.89 -24.36
N PRO A 376 -9.36 1.68 -23.78
CA PRO A 376 -9.79 1.45 -22.41
C PRO A 376 -9.19 2.46 -21.44
N TYR A 377 -10.04 3.09 -20.64
CA TYR A 377 -9.68 4.12 -19.66
C TYR A 377 -10.16 3.73 -18.27
N LEU A 378 -9.29 3.85 -17.28
CA LEU A 378 -9.63 3.76 -15.86
C LEU A 378 -9.14 5.01 -15.14
N GLY A 379 -10.06 5.80 -14.58
CA GLY A 379 -9.75 6.97 -13.75
C GLY A 379 -10.04 6.70 -12.29
N ILE A 380 -9.03 6.88 -11.42
CA ILE A 380 -9.13 6.64 -9.97
C ILE A 380 -9.07 7.98 -9.24
N CYS A 381 -10.05 8.29 -8.40
CA CYS A 381 -10.14 9.50 -7.58
C CYS A 381 -9.97 10.76 -8.45
N LEU A 382 -8.81 11.41 -8.46
CA LEU A 382 -8.50 12.50 -9.39
C LEU A 382 -8.75 12.08 -10.84
N GLY A 383 -8.45 10.86 -11.24
CA GLY A 383 -8.66 10.36 -12.58
C GLY A 383 -10.14 10.33 -13.01
N MET A 384 -11.06 10.07 -12.09
CA MET A 384 -12.50 10.26 -12.34
C MET A 384 -12.84 11.74 -12.53
N GLN A 385 -12.33 12.61 -11.68
CA GLN A 385 -12.55 14.06 -11.78
C GLN A 385 -12.05 14.62 -13.12
N ILE A 386 -10.88 14.16 -13.56
CA ILE A 386 -10.33 14.46 -14.89
C ILE A 386 -11.27 13.99 -16.01
N ALA A 387 -11.80 12.77 -15.93
CA ALA A 387 -12.75 12.25 -16.91
C ALA A 387 -14.02 13.10 -16.98
N VAL A 388 -14.55 13.55 -15.85
CA VAL A 388 -15.71 14.46 -15.78
C VAL A 388 -15.39 15.81 -16.41
N MET A 389 -14.23 16.40 -16.08
CA MET A 389 -13.81 17.70 -16.65
C MET A 389 -13.60 17.60 -18.17
N GLU A 390 -12.93 16.56 -18.64
CA GLU A 390 -12.74 16.31 -20.08
C GLU A 390 -14.06 16.18 -20.80
N PHE A 391 -14.95 15.32 -20.29
CA PHE A 391 -16.25 15.10 -20.90
C PHE A 391 -17.12 16.37 -20.90
N ALA A 392 -17.10 17.12 -19.81
CA ALA A 392 -17.79 18.40 -19.70
C ALA A 392 -17.32 19.40 -20.77
N ARG A 393 -16.01 19.54 -20.94
CA ARG A 393 -15.41 20.47 -21.91
C ARG A 393 -15.68 20.10 -23.35
N HIS A 394 -15.47 18.83 -23.72
CA HIS A 394 -15.37 18.41 -25.12
C HIS A 394 -16.63 17.65 -25.63
N ALA A 395 -17.50 17.16 -24.73
CA ALA A 395 -18.71 16.46 -25.11
C ALA A 395 -20.00 17.18 -24.68
N ALA A 396 -20.03 17.84 -23.51
CA ALA A 396 -21.23 18.49 -22.99
C ALA A 396 -21.27 20.02 -23.21
N GLY A 397 -20.30 20.61 -23.93
CA GLY A 397 -20.29 22.03 -24.31
C GLY A 397 -19.94 22.99 -23.16
N LEU A 398 -19.43 22.51 -22.03
CA LEU A 398 -18.99 23.33 -20.90
C LEU A 398 -17.53 23.68 -21.03
N SER A 399 -17.17 24.54 -22.01
CA SER A 399 -15.77 24.81 -22.40
C SER A 399 -14.86 25.32 -21.27
N GLN A 400 -15.44 25.88 -20.20
CA GLN A 400 -14.72 26.39 -19.03
C GLN A 400 -14.80 25.44 -17.82
N ALA A 401 -15.27 24.21 -18.00
CA ALA A 401 -15.43 23.25 -16.92
C ALA A 401 -14.07 22.97 -16.23
N ASN A 402 -14.04 23.06 -14.91
CA ASN A 402 -12.85 22.83 -14.10
C ASN A 402 -13.22 22.31 -12.71
N SER A 403 -12.20 22.03 -11.89
CA SER A 403 -12.34 21.74 -10.47
C SER A 403 -12.10 22.99 -9.63
N GLY A 404 -12.90 23.17 -8.57
CA GLY A 404 -12.65 24.18 -7.54
C GLY A 404 -11.31 24.03 -6.85
N GLU A 405 -10.69 22.85 -6.89
CA GLU A 405 -9.34 22.62 -6.38
C GLU A 405 -8.27 23.32 -7.20
N PHE A 406 -8.44 23.37 -8.54
CA PHE A 406 -7.40 23.86 -9.45
C PHE A 406 -7.62 25.32 -9.81
N ASP A 407 -8.88 25.73 -9.87
CA ASP A 407 -9.30 27.11 -10.13
C ASP A 407 -10.52 27.47 -9.27
N PRO A 408 -10.30 28.03 -8.07
CA PRO A 408 -11.40 28.48 -7.19
C PRO A 408 -12.30 29.56 -7.80
N ALA A 409 -11.84 30.29 -8.81
CA ALA A 409 -12.60 31.32 -9.52
C ALA A 409 -13.37 30.80 -10.75
N CYS A 410 -13.19 29.54 -11.10
CA CYS A 410 -13.83 28.92 -12.26
C CYS A 410 -15.37 29.08 -12.22
N PRO A 411 -16.00 29.56 -13.32
CA PRO A 411 -17.46 29.73 -13.36
C PRO A 411 -18.22 28.39 -13.53
N GLN A 412 -17.55 27.34 -14.02
CA GLN A 412 -18.15 26.04 -14.32
C GLN A 412 -17.44 24.95 -13.52
N LYS A 413 -17.59 24.99 -12.18
CA LYS A 413 -17.01 23.99 -11.28
C LYS A 413 -17.78 22.67 -11.36
N VAL A 414 -17.41 21.80 -12.30
CA VAL A 414 -18.02 20.46 -12.42
C VAL A 414 -17.53 19.50 -11.34
N ILE A 415 -16.42 19.85 -10.69
CA ILE A 415 -15.87 19.24 -9.47
C ILE A 415 -15.74 20.36 -8.44
N ASP A 416 -16.28 20.15 -7.23
CA ASP A 416 -16.26 21.15 -6.17
C ASP A 416 -16.11 20.49 -4.79
N PHE A 417 -16.02 21.28 -3.74
CA PHE A 417 -15.94 20.78 -2.36
C PHE A 417 -17.11 19.85 -2.03
N MET A 418 -16.78 18.78 -1.32
CA MET A 418 -17.78 17.96 -0.67
C MET A 418 -18.54 18.78 0.38
N PRO A 419 -19.86 18.60 0.57
CA PRO A 419 -20.62 19.31 1.60
C PRO A 419 -19.96 19.23 2.98
N GLY A 420 -19.74 20.38 3.61
CA GLY A 420 -19.07 20.49 4.92
C GLY A 420 -17.55 20.59 4.86
N GLN A 421 -16.93 20.60 3.68
CA GLN A 421 -15.51 20.88 3.47
C GLN A 421 -15.30 22.33 3.02
N ASN A 422 -14.18 22.93 3.40
CA ASN A 422 -13.70 24.23 2.94
C ASN A 422 -12.18 24.36 3.08
N ASP A 423 -11.58 25.46 2.64
CA ASP A 423 -10.14 25.72 2.70
C ASP A 423 -9.60 26.06 4.12
N GLU A 424 -10.50 26.33 5.07
CA GLU A 424 -10.16 26.73 6.45
C GLU A 424 -9.95 25.53 7.38
N ILE A 425 -10.32 24.31 6.94
CA ILE A 425 -10.17 23.08 7.72
C ILE A 425 -8.73 22.58 7.62
N ASP A 426 -8.20 22.05 8.71
CA ASP A 426 -6.89 21.38 8.74
C ASP A 426 -6.77 20.35 7.60
N LYS A 427 -5.61 20.30 6.94
CA LYS A 427 -5.42 19.42 5.78
C LYS A 427 -5.26 17.95 6.15
N GLY A 428 -4.73 17.64 7.33
CA GLY A 428 -4.51 16.27 7.80
C GLY A 428 -5.77 15.69 8.45
N GLY A 429 -6.14 14.44 8.10
CA GLY A 429 -7.22 13.69 8.74
C GLY A 429 -8.65 14.21 8.51
N THR A 430 -8.84 15.16 7.58
CA THR A 430 -10.15 15.81 7.34
C THR A 430 -10.79 15.44 6.00
N LEU A 431 -10.14 14.58 5.22
CA LEU A 431 -10.68 14.04 3.97
C LEU A 431 -11.83 13.05 4.26
N ARG A 432 -12.59 12.70 3.24
CA ARG A 432 -13.44 11.51 3.30
C ARG A 432 -12.55 10.29 3.21
N LEU A 433 -12.39 9.60 4.35
CA LEU A 433 -11.41 8.52 4.54
C LEU A 433 -12.10 7.21 4.92
N GLY A 434 -11.60 6.09 4.37
CA GLY A 434 -12.06 4.75 4.71
C GLY A 434 -13.16 4.23 3.80
N SER A 435 -13.79 3.15 4.22
CA SER A 435 -14.75 2.39 3.42
C SER A 435 -16.15 2.99 3.47
N TYR A 436 -16.74 3.23 2.30
CA TYR A 436 -18.10 3.70 2.17
C TYR A 436 -18.90 2.88 1.15
N PRO A 437 -20.22 2.77 1.35
CA PRO A 437 -21.09 2.06 0.43
C PRO A 437 -21.31 2.85 -0.87
N CYS A 438 -21.29 2.15 -2.00
CA CYS A 438 -21.64 2.65 -3.32
C CYS A 438 -22.71 1.75 -3.95
N ARG A 439 -23.86 2.33 -4.30
CA ARG A 439 -24.91 1.66 -5.07
C ARG A 439 -24.55 1.70 -6.54
N VAL A 440 -24.47 0.53 -7.17
CA VAL A 440 -24.08 0.34 -8.58
C VAL A 440 -25.30 0.12 -9.46
N GLN A 441 -25.37 0.81 -10.61
CA GLN A 441 -26.42 0.62 -11.60
C GLN A 441 -26.28 -0.72 -12.32
N SER A 442 -27.34 -1.53 -12.38
CA SER A 442 -27.34 -2.92 -12.86
C SER A 442 -26.96 -3.11 -14.33
N ASP A 443 -27.17 -2.10 -15.17
CA ASP A 443 -26.89 -2.12 -16.61
C ASP A 443 -25.52 -1.45 -16.96
N SER A 444 -24.72 -1.13 -15.94
CA SER A 444 -23.44 -0.44 -16.09
C SER A 444 -22.25 -1.37 -16.33
N ARG A 445 -21.17 -0.83 -16.87
CA ARG A 445 -19.89 -1.51 -16.96
C ARG A 445 -19.32 -1.83 -15.57
N LEU A 446 -19.54 -0.91 -14.63
CA LEU A 446 -19.16 -1.11 -13.23
C LEU A 446 -19.85 -2.35 -12.65
N TYR A 447 -21.16 -2.52 -12.88
CA TYR A 447 -21.89 -3.70 -12.43
C TYR A 447 -21.37 -5.00 -13.08
N GLN A 448 -21.02 -4.94 -14.37
CA GLN A 448 -20.44 -6.11 -15.06
C GLN A 448 -19.11 -6.55 -14.44
N CYS A 449 -18.35 -5.62 -13.84
CA CYS A 449 -17.11 -5.95 -13.13
C CYS A 449 -17.39 -6.58 -11.76
N TYR A 450 -18.26 -5.97 -10.95
CA TYR A 450 -18.48 -6.41 -9.56
C TYR A 450 -19.52 -7.52 -9.42
N GLY A 451 -20.57 -7.50 -10.22
CA GLY A 451 -21.70 -8.45 -10.11
C GLY A 451 -22.65 -8.18 -8.95
N GLU A 452 -22.48 -7.07 -8.23
CA GLU A 452 -23.21 -6.72 -7.01
C GLU A 452 -23.80 -5.32 -7.09
N PRO A 453 -25.05 -5.10 -6.59
CA PRO A 453 -25.70 -3.78 -6.63
C PRO A 453 -25.25 -2.82 -5.54
N LEU A 454 -24.53 -3.31 -4.51
CA LEU A 454 -23.98 -2.53 -3.41
C LEU A 454 -22.56 -3.01 -3.12
N ILE A 455 -21.61 -2.11 -3.23
CA ILE A 455 -20.20 -2.37 -2.97
C ILE A 455 -19.68 -1.42 -1.89
N TYR A 456 -18.55 -1.79 -1.27
CA TYR A 456 -17.89 -0.98 -0.25
C TYR A 456 -16.45 -0.75 -0.67
N GLU A 457 -16.07 0.53 -0.83
CA GLU A 457 -14.76 0.92 -1.32
C GLU A 457 -14.12 2.02 -0.47
N ARG A 458 -12.78 2.05 -0.43
CA ARG A 458 -12.03 3.02 0.37
C ARG A 458 -11.88 4.34 -0.36
N HIS A 459 -12.05 5.44 0.35
CA HIS A 459 -11.98 6.81 -0.15
C HIS A 459 -10.82 7.58 0.47
N ARG A 460 -10.32 8.55 -0.29
CA ARG A 460 -9.33 9.54 0.16
C ARG A 460 -9.47 10.81 -0.70
N HIS A 461 -10.49 11.62 -0.45
CA HIS A 461 -10.73 12.83 -1.25
C HIS A 461 -11.48 13.90 -0.46
N ARG A 462 -11.41 15.16 -0.95
CA ARG A 462 -12.12 16.33 -0.43
C ARG A 462 -13.07 16.94 -1.45
N TYR A 463 -12.73 16.80 -2.75
CA TYR A 463 -13.53 17.31 -3.86
C TYR A 463 -14.29 16.16 -4.49
N GLU A 464 -15.45 16.48 -5.08
CA GLU A 464 -16.34 15.51 -5.69
C GLU A 464 -17.12 16.10 -6.86
N PHE A 465 -17.88 15.25 -7.55
CA PHE A 465 -18.77 15.63 -8.65
C PHE A 465 -19.83 16.65 -8.19
N ASN A 466 -19.95 17.77 -8.91
CA ASN A 466 -20.94 18.80 -8.61
C ASN A 466 -22.29 18.45 -9.24
N ASN A 467 -23.28 18.11 -8.42
CA ASN A 467 -24.62 17.71 -8.84
C ASN A 467 -25.39 18.78 -9.63
N GLN A 468 -24.98 20.06 -9.62
CA GLN A 468 -25.58 21.10 -10.44
C GLN A 468 -25.45 20.81 -11.94
N TYR A 469 -24.42 20.10 -12.36
CA TYR A 469 -24.15 19.72 -13.74
C TYR A 469 -24.68 18.34 -14.12
N ARG A 470 -25.27 17.61 -13.17
CA ARG A 470 -25.70 16.22 -13.33
C ARG A 470 -26.57 16.01 -14.57
N ALA A 471 -27.68 16.73 -14.67
CA ALA A 471 -28.64 16.55 -15.77
C ALA A 471 -27.98 16.85 -17.14
N GLN A 472 -27.15 17.90 -17.24
CA GLN A 472 -26.48 18.28 -18.47
C GLN A 472 -25.46 17.22 -18.93
N LEU A 473 -24.68 16.66 -18.00
CA LEU A 473 -23.67 15.64 -18.31
C LEU A 473 -24.33 14.29 -18.67
N GLU A 474 -25.43 13.91 -17.97
CA GLU A 474 -26.22 12.71 -18.31
C GLU A 474 -26.87 12.83 -19.70
N MET A 475 -27.43 13.98 -20.04
CA MET A 475 -27.98 14.23 -21.39
C MET A 475 -26.93 14.16 -22.49
N ALA A 476 -25.70 14.53 -22.19
CA ALA A 476 -24.58 14.43 -23.12
C ALA A 476 -24.01 12.99 -23.26
N GLY A 477 -24.45 12.04 -22.43
CA GLY A 477 -24.04 10.62 -22.51
C GLY A 477 -23.08 10.15 -21.41
N LEU A 478 -22.81 10.97 -20.39
CA LEU A 478 -22.08 10.51 -19.21
C LEU A 478 -23.07 9.76 -18.29
N ARG A 479 -22.77 8.50 -17.99
CA ARG A 479 -23.59 7.70 -17.08
C ARG A 479 -23.01 7.78 -15.66
N LEU A 480 -23.86 8.03 -14.67
CA LEU A 480 -23.50 7.98 -13.25
C LEU A 480 -23.72 6.56 -12.72
N SER A 481 -22.75 5.69 -12.94
CA SER A 481 -22.86 4.25 -12.70
C SER A 481 -22.75 3.82 -11.25
N GLY A 482 -22.20 4.68 -10.36
CA GLY A 482 -22.10 4.48 -8.93
C GLY A 482 -22.52 5.71 -8.14
N GLN A 483 -23.27 5.52 -7.06
CA GLN A 483 -23.76 6.63 -6.21
C GLN A 483 -23.78 6.18 -4.74
N SER A 484 -23.66 7.16 -3.81
CA SER A 484 -23.95 6.89 -2.40
C SER A 484 -25.39 6.37 -2.23
N PRO A 485 -25.71 5.60 -1.18
CA PRO A 485 -27.05 5.03 -0.99
C PRO A 485 -28.17 6.07 -0.94
N ASP A 486 -27.88 7.29 -0.49
CA ASP A 486 -28.81 8.42 -0.47
C ASP A 486 -28.87 9.20 -1.81
N GLY A 487 -28.04 8.82 -2.79
CA GLY A 487 -27.98 9.41 -4.14
C GLY A 487 -27.33 10.78 -4.22
N ARG A 488 -26.80 11.30 -3.11
CA ARG A 488 -26.21 12.65 -3.06
C ARG A 488 -24.80 12.73 -3.65
N LEU A 489 -24.00 11.66 -3.51
CA LEU A 489 -22.63 11.62 -4.01
C LEU A 489 -22.54 10.73 -5.24
N VAL A 490 -21.78 11.18 -6.24
CA VAL A 490 -21.46 10.39 -7.43
C VAL A 490 -20.13 9.70 -7.21
N GLU A 491 -20.16 8.38 -7.11
CA GLU A 491 -19.00 7.54 -6.79
C GLU A 491 -18.34 6.96 -8.02
N ALA A 492 -19.08 6.85 -9.14
CA ALA A 492 -18.52 6.35 -10.40
C ALA A 492 -19.25 6.91 -11.61
N VAL A 493 -18.50 7.13 -12.68
CA VAL A 493 -18.98 7.59 -13.99
C VAL A 493 -18.47 6.67 -15.08
N GLU A 494 -19.22 6.56 -16.18
CA GLU A 494 -18.80 5.85 -17.40
C GLU A 494 -19.37 6.49 -18.66
N ILE A 495 -18.70 6.31 -19.80
CA ILE A 495 -19.17 6.75 -21.09
C ILE A 495 -19.89 5.60 -21.80
N THR A 496 -21.18 5.80 -22.07
CA THR A 496 -22.01 4.82 -22.79
C THR A 496 -21.48 4.59 -24.21
N GLY A 497 -21.37 3.32 -24.61
CA GLY A 497 -20.87 2.94 -25.95
C GLY A 497 -19.35 2.85 -26.08
N HIS A 498 -18.58 3.32 -25.09
CA HIS A 498 -17.14 3.12 -25.07
C HIS A 498 -16.81 1.67 -24.61
N PRO A 499 -15.79 1.00 -25.18
CA PRO A 499 -15.39 -0.37 -24.79
C PRO A 499 -15.15 -0.52 -23.28
N PHE A 500 -14.43 0.43 -22.68
CA PHE A 500 -14.22 0.56 -21.24
C PHE A 500 -13.78 2.00 -20.94
N PHE A 501 -14.65 2.84 -20.43
CA PHE A 501 -14.32 4.18 -19.95
C PHE A 501 -15.01 4.36 -18.61
N VAL A 502 -14.28 4.12 -17.53
CA VAL A 502 -14.80 4.12 -16.16
C VAL A 502 -13.94 5.02 -15.30
N GLY A 503 -14.59 5.94 -14.58
CA GLY A 503 -13.97 6.73 -13.52
C GLY A 503 -14.63 6.41 -12.18
N VAL A 504 -13.82 6.24 -11.12
CA VAL A 504 -14.30 5.98 -9.75
C VAL A 504 -13.69 6.96 -8.77
N GLN A 505 -14.50 7.49 -7.84
CA GLN A 505 -14.03 8.44 -6.82
C GLN A 505 -13.25 7.76 -5.69
N PHE A 506 -13.54 6.49 -5.47
CA PHE A 506 -12.83 5.65 -4.50
C PHE A 506 -11.52 5.07 -5.04
N HIS A 507 -10.77 4.39 -4.18
CA HIS A 507 -9.47 3.80 -4.45
C HIS A 507 -9.52 2.26 -4.45
N PRO A 508 -9.91 1.63 -5.58
CA PRO A 508 -10.05 0.18 -5.67
C PRO A 508 -8.71 -0.57 -5.53
N GLU A 509 -7.60 0.12 -5.79
CA GLU A 509 -6.25 -0.46 -5.68
C GLU A 509 -5.93 -0.95 -4.26
N PHE A 510 -6.46 -0.30 -3.23
CA PHE A 510 -6.19 -0.69 -1.83
C PHE A 510 -6.80 -2.05 -1.46
N LYS A 511 -7.84 -2.48 -2.16
CA LYS A 511 -8.52 -3.77 -1.88
C LYS A 511 -8.06 -4.92 -2.79
N SER A 512 -7.14 -4.66 -3.72
CA SER A 512 -6.61 -5.71 -4.60
C SER A 512 -5.62 -6.62 -3.88
N ARG A 513 -5.74 -7.93 -4.09
CA ARG A 513 -4.86 -8.97 -3.55
C ARG A 513 -4.33 -9.87 -4.68
N PRO A 514 -3.14 -10.45 -4.57
CA PRO A 514 -2.58 -11.29 -5.63
C PRO A 514 -3.41 -12.57 -5.88
N ASN A 515 -4.03 -13.11 -4.83
CA ASN A 515 -4.93 -14.26 -4.90
C ASN A 515 -6.39 -13.87 -5.19
N ARG A 516 -6.77 -12.61 -4.97
CA ARG A 516 -8.13 -12.07 -5.17
C ARG A 516 -8.04 -10.68 -5.81
N PRO A 517 -7.69 -10.61 -7.11
CA PRO A 517 -7.56 -9.34 -7.83
C PRO A 517 -8.85 -8.55 -7.85
N HIS A 518 -8.75 -7.24 -7.68
CA HIS A 518 -9.92 -6.36 -7.66
C HIS A 518 -10.68 -6.42 -8.99
N PRO A 519 -12.03 -6.57 -8.97
CA PRO A 519 -12.84 -6.83 -10.16
C PRO A 519 -12.75 -5.70 -11.20
N LEU A 520 -12.65 -4.45 -10.78
CA LEU A 520 -12.54 -3.32 -11.70
C LEU A 520 -11.21 -3.34 -12.48
N PHE A 521 -10.10 -3.66 -11.83
CA PHE A 521 -8.81 -3.84 -12.53
C PHE A 521 -8.83 -5.03 -13.47
N ARG A 522 -9.50 -6.14 -13.09
CA ARG A 522 -9.70 -7.29 -13.99
C ARG A 522 -10.47 -6.89 -15.23
N GLY A 523 -11.58 -6.15 -15.09
CA GLY A 523 -12.38 -5.64 -16.21
C GLY A 523 -11.56 -4.75 -17.14
N PHE A 524 -10.78 -3.83 -16.57
CA PHE A 524 -9.93 -2.91 -17.32
C PHE A 524 -8.83 -3.63 -18.12
N VAL A 525 -8.08 -4.53 -17.48
CA VAL A 525 -7.01 -5.31 -18.15
C VAL A 525 -7.59 -6.27 -19.18
N ALA A 526 -8.78 -6.85 -18.95
CA ALA A 526 -9.47 -7.68 -19.95
C ALA A 526 -9.87 -6.85 -21.18
N ALA A 527 -10.41 -5.65 -20.99
CA ALA A 527 -10.75 -4.75 -22.09
C ALA A 527 -9.50 -4.33 -22.91
N ALA A 528 -8.38 -4.05 -22.23
CA ALA A 528 -7.10 -3.76 -22.89
C ALA A 528 -6.60 -4.97 -23.73
N GLY A 529 -6.76 -6.19 -23.19
CA GLY A 529 -6.43 -7.42 -23.91
C GLY A 529 -7.27 -7.62 -25.18
N SER A 530 -8.58 -7.42 -25.08
CA SER A 530 -9.52 -7.53 -26.22
C SER A 530 -9.22 -6.50 -27.32
N ARG A 531 -8.89 -5.26 -26.94
CA ARG A 531 -8.47 -4.22 -27.90
C ARG A 531 -7.22 -4.66 -28.66
N LYS A 532 -6.21 -5.17 -27.96
CA LYS A 532 -4.96 -5.64 -28.54
C LYS A 532 -5.16 -6.77 -29.55
N GLU A 533 -6.08 -7.69 -29.26
CA GLU A 533 -6.42 -8.80 -30.17
C GLU A 533 -7.13 -8.32 -31.43
N GLN A 534 -7.98 -7.28 -31.34
CA GLN A 534 -8.67 -6.68 -32.49
C GLN A 534 -7.73 -5.84 -33.38
N ALA A 535 -6.60 -5.35 -32.84
CA ALA A 535 -5.63 -4.56 -33.57
C ALA A 535 -4.58 -5.41 -34.34
N LYS A 536 -4.55 -6.72 -34.11
CA LYS A 536 -3.73 -7.70 -34.84
C LYS A 536 -4.46 -8.24 -36.07
#